data_3224310b0a76af15a2e19ec386c9853c
#
_entry.id   3224310b0a76af15a2e19ec386c9853c
#
_cell.length_a   1.000
_cell.length_b   1.000
_cell.length_c   1.000
_cell.angle_alpha   90.00
_cell.angle_beta   90.00
_cell.angle_gamma   90.00
#
_symmetry.space_group_name_H-M   'P 1'
#
loop_
_entity.id
_entity.type
_entity.pdbx_description
1 polymer ?
#
loop_
_entity_poly.entity_id
_entity_poly.type
_entity_poly.pdbx_seq_one_letter_code
_entity_poly.pdbx_strand_id
1 'polypeptide(L)'
;MSDAPTNATSSPKLRVLLVTEDDPLYVIRFFEVFFNEYPRDQFEVLGITIDAAFHESKLKTAKRMWGFFGPIDFWRLLFRFAMVKLSRVSIGTLAEKAGVPLIPATSVNDPGYIERVRAMKPDVIVSVAAPEIFKKAILASARLGCVNIHSGRLPKYRGMMPNFWQLLEGEQFATVTVHEMAEKLDAGAVLDTLEFPLRDHDSLDRVITETKREGARLMIRVLKSLAAGT
;
A
#
# COMPACT_ATOMS: atom_id res chain seq x y z
N MET A 1 -52.60 3.83 -13.70
CA MET A 1 -51.64 4.42 -12.77
C MET A 1 -50.33 3.69 -13.05
N SER A 2 -49.43 4.36 -13.74
CA SER A 2 -48.16 3.79 -14.21
C SER A 2 -47.09 4.17 -13.21
N ASP A 3 -46.55 3.19 -12.46
CA ASP A 3 -45.41 3.36 -11.60
C ASP A 3 -44.17 3.49 -12.49
N ALA A 4 -43.62 4.69 -12.59
CA ALA A 4 -42.34 4.93 -13.20
C ALA A 4 -41.23 4.37 -12.27
N PRO A 5 -40.23 3.65 -12.79
CA PRO A 5 -39.13 3.17 -12.00
C PRO A 5 -38.32 4.38 -11.54
N THR A 6 -38.22 4.57 -10.23
CA THR A 6 -37.30 5.52 -9.58
C THR A 6 -35.87 5.14 -9.97
N ASN A 7 -35.29 5.88 -10.86
CA ASN A 7 -33.87 5.82 -11.21
C ASN A 7 -33.08 6.20 -9.93
N ALA A 8 -32.61 5.22 -9.18
CA ALA A 8 -31.67 5.44 -8.10
C ALA A 8 -30.36 5.94 -8.73
N THR A 9 -30.16 7.26 -8.69
CA THR A 9 -28.88 7.89 -9.05
C THR A 9 -27.83 7.37 -8.07
N SER A 10 -27.04 6.38 -8.51
CA SER A 10 -25.90 5.90 -7.74
C SER A 10 -24.94 7.08 -7.50
N SER A 11 -24.61 7.34 -6.25
CA SER A 11 -23.57 8.34 -5.92
C SER A 11 -22.31 8.06 -6.71
N PRO A 12 -21.60 9.10 -7.19
CA PRO A 12 -20.39 8.91 -7.96
C PRO A 12 -19.37 8.09 -7.15
N LYS A 13 -18.77 7.08 -7.78
CA LYS A 13 -17.75 6.23 -7.14
C LYS A 13 -16.51 7.05 -6.80
N LEU A 14 -15.89 6.75 -5.66
CA LEU A 14 -14.58 7.31 -5.30
C LEU A 14 -13.52 6.79 -6.25
N ARG A 15 -12.79 7.69 -6.91
CA ARG A 15 -11.76 7.39 -7.91
C ARG A 15 -10.39 7.24 -7.26
N VAL A 16 -9.89 6.03 -7.22
CA VAL A 16 -8.68 5.65 -6.48
C VAL A 16 -7.55 5.28 -7.43
N LEU A 17 -6.39 5.90 -7.26
CA LEU A 17 -5.14 5.49 -7.91
C LEU A 17 -4.23 4.83 -6.87
N LEU A 18 -3.69 3.65 -7.20
CA LEU A 18 -2.78 2.91 -6.31
C LEU A 18 -1.33 3.12 -6.74
N VAL A 19 -0.42 3.30 -5.78
CA VAL A 19 1.03 3.39 -6.01
C VAL A 19 1.74 2.47 -5.02
N THR A 20 2.66 1.64 -5.51
CA THR A 20 3.32 0.60 -4.70
C THR A 20 4.70 0.24 -5.25
N GLU A 21 5.46 -0.55 -4.49
CA GLU A 21 6.63 -1.30 -4.97
C GLU A 21 6.26 -2.75 -5.33
N ASP A 22 7.07 -3.42 -6.14
CA ASP A 22 6.89 -4.84 -6.47
C ASP A 22 7.56 -5.74 -5.41
N ASP A 23 6.94 -5.85 -4.24
CA ASP A 23 7.35 -6.82 -3.22
C ASP A 23 6.41 -8.04 -3.23
N PRO A 24 6.88 -9.17 -3.79
CA PRO A 24 6.08 -10.38 -3.89
C PRO A 24 5.99 -11.17 -2.58
N LEU A 25 6.68 -10.76 -1.51
CA LEU A 25 6.68 -11.48 -0.22
C LEU A 25 5.66 -10.92 0.75
N TYR A 26 5.61 -9.60 0.90
CA TYR A 26 4.81 -8.93 1.93
C TYR A 26 3.78 -7.95 1.37
N VAL A 27 4.20 -7.02 0.51
CA VAL A 27 3.27 -6.01 -0.02
C VAL A 27 2.14 -6.66 -0.84
N ILE A 28 2.43 -7.75 -1.51
CA ILE A 28 1.43 -8.55 -2.24
C ILE A 28 0.26 -8.97 -1.34
N ARG A 29 0.48 -9.21 -0.02
CA ARG A 29 -0.56 -9.61 0.93
C ARG A 29 -1.61 -8.52 1.15
N PHE A 30 -1.21 -7.26 1.04
CA PHE A 30 -2.15 -6.14 1.02
C PHE A 30 -3.06 -6.22 -0.21
N PHE A 31 -2.50 -6.42 -1.39
CA PHE A 31 -3.27 -6.44 -2.63
C PHE A 31 -4.15 -7.68 -2.79
N GLU A 32 -3.74 -8.84 -2.26
CA GLU A 32 -4.59 -10.04 -2.18
C GLU A 32 -5.90 -9.73 -1.45
N VAL A 33 -5.82 -9.07 -0.29
CA VAL A 33 -7.00 -8.69 0.49
C VAL A 33 -7.74 -7.53 -0.17
N PHE A 34 -7.04 -6.47 -0.56
CA PHE A 34 -7.64 -5.27 -1.13
C PHE A 34 -8.48 -5.59 -2.37
N PHE A 35 -7.93 -6.29 -3.38
CA PHE A 35 -8.65 -6.61 -4.61
C PHE A 35 -9.78 -7.61 -4.42
N ASN A 36 -9.76 -8.40 -3.33
CA ASN A 36 -10.82 -9.34 -3.01
C ASN A 36 -11.98 -8.68 -2.23
N GLU A 37 -11.70 -7.68 -1.38
CA GLU A 37 -12.65 -7.16 -0.40
C GLU A 37 -13.15 -5.73 -0.73
N TYR A 38 -12.51 -4.95 -1.62
CA TYR A 38 -12.95 -3.58 -1.87
C TYR A 38 -14.31 -3.52 -2.57
N PRO A 39 -15.21 -2.62 -2.16
CA PRO A 39 -16.56 -2.51 -2.74
C PRO A 39 -16.51 -1.85 -4.12
N ARG A 40 -16.67 -2.64 -5.17
CA ARG A 40 -16.62 -2.22 -6.58
C ARG A 40 -17.76 -1.30 -7.00
N ASP A 41 -18.83 -1.28 -6.22
CA ASP A 41 -19.97 -0.38 -6.37
C ASP A 41 -19.67 1.04 -5.85
N GLN A 42 -18.77 1.17 -4.86
CA GLN A 42 -18.40 2.43 -4.21
C GLN A 42 -17.08 3.01 -4.76
N PHE A 43 -16.15 2.16 -5.21
CA PHE A 43 -14.82 2.58 -5.68
C PHE A 43 -14.61 2.25 -7.16
N GLU A 44 -13.98 3.19 -7.86
CA GLU A 44 -13.37 3.00 -9.17
C GLU A 44 -11.85 3.03 -9.00
N VAL A 45 -11.20 1.87 -9.11
CA VAL A 45 -9.73 1.81 -9.11
C VAL A 45 -9.24 2.13 -10.51
N LEU A 46 -8.69 3.33 -10.71
CA LEU A 46 -8.27 3.87 -12.00
C LEU A 46 -7.07 3.12 -12.58
N GLY A 47 -6.24 2.57 -11.70
CA GLY A 47 -5.05 1.82 -12.05
C GLY A 47 -4.11 1.66 -10.88
N ILE A 48 -3.03 0.94 -11.13
CA ILE A 48 -1.94 0.74 -10.19
C ILE A 48 -0.61 1.07 -10.84
N THR A 49 0.19 1.90 -10.16
CA THR A 49 1.58 2.16 -10.51
C THR A 49 2.47 1.32 -9.62
N ILE A 50 3.28 0.49 -10.25
CA ILE A 50 4.34 -0.26 -9.58
C ILE A 50 5.63 0.51 -9.82
N ASP A 51 6.07 1.25 -8.81
CA ASP A 51 7.23 2.13 -8.91
C ASP A 51 8.52 1.31 -8.85
N ALA A 52 9.37 1.53 -9.84
CA ALA A 52 10.66 0.84 -9.99
C ALA A 52 11.85 1.68 -9.48
N ALA A 53 11.59 2.77 -8.77
CA ALA A 53 12.56 3.84 -8.51
C ALA A 53 13.81 3.44 -7.72
N PHE A 54 13.82 2.31 -7.03
CA PHE A 54 15.00 1.82 -6.32
C PHE A 54 15.59 0.57 -6.95
N HIS A 55 16.21 0.71 -8.12
CA HIS A 55 17.09 -0.33 -8.66
C HIS A 55 18.46 -0.29 -7.99
N GLU A 56 18.51 -0.69 -6.72
CA GLU A 56 19.78 -1.07 -6.12
C GLU A 56 20.31 -2.31 -6.88
N SER A 57 21.62 -2.34 -7.17
CA SER A 57 22.17 -3.51 -7.85
C SER A 57 21.91 -4.77 -7.02
N LYS A 58 21.48 -5.86 -7.67
CA LYS A 58 21.16 -7.14 -7.01
C LYS A 58 22.29 -7.63 -6.08
N LEU A 59 23.54 -7.35 -6.45
CA LEU A 59 24.71 -7.71 -5.65
C LEU A 59 24.78 -6.90 -4.34
N LYS A 60 24.49 -5.60 -4.42
CA LYS A 60 24.50 -4.73 -3.24
C LYS A 60 23.35 -5.08 -2.27
N THR A 61 22.17 -5.36 -2.81
CA THR A 61 21.02 -5.87 -2.04
C THR A 61 21.35 -7.20 -1.38
N ALA A 62 21.92 -8.16 -2.11
CA ALA A 62 22.29 -9.47 -1.56
C ALA A 62 23.33 -9.33 -0.42
N LYS A 63 24.36 -8.49 -0.60
CA LYS A 63 25.38 -8.23 0.43
C LYS A 63 24.77 -7.61 1.68
N ARG A 64 23.84 -6.67 1.52
CA ARG A 64 23.10 -6.04 2.64
C ARG A 64 22.25 -7.06 3.37
N MET A 65 21.49 -7.88 2.65
CA MET A 65 20.64 -8.92 3.24
C MET A 65 21.47 -9.99 3.98
N TRP A 66 22.61 -10.38 3.42
CA TRP A 66 23.53 -11.27 4.10
C TRP A 66 24.02 -10.70 5.44
N GLY A 67 24.35 -9.40 5.47
CA GLY A 67 24.78 -8.72 6.70
C GLY A 67 23.68 -8.58 7.74
N PHE A 68 22.42 -8.42 7.32
CA PHE A 68 21.28 -8.27 8.26
C PHE A 68 20.76 -9.61 8.81
N PHE A 69 20.63 -10.61 7.94
CA PHE A 69 19.94 -11.85 8.31
C PHE A 69 20.90 -12.99 8.64
N GLY A 70 22.18 -12.86 8.35
CA GLY A 70 23.14 -13.96 8.47
C GLY A 70 22.91 -15.07 7.42
N PRO A 71 23.80 -16.08 7.38
CA PRO A 71 23.81 -17.06 6.29
C PRO A 71 22.55 -17.93 6.21
N ILE A 72 22.02 -18.40 7.36
CA ILE A 72 20.89 -19.33 7.38
C ILE A 72 19.61 -18.66 6.86
N ASP A 73 19.28 -17.49 7.42
CA ASP A 73 18.04 -16.80 7.04
C ASP A 73 18.16 -16.13 5.67
N PHE A 74 19.36 -15.75 5.24
CA PHE A 74 19.62 -15.32 3.87
C PHE A 74 19.24 -16.41 2.85
N TRP A 75 19.69 -17.66 3.04
CA TRP A 75 19.35 -18.75 2.14
C TRP A 75 17.89 -19.14 2.19
N ARG A 76 17.26 -19.12 3.36
CA ARG A 76 15.80 -19.32 3.50
C ARG A 76 15.01 -18.26 2.72
N LEU A 77 15.40 -16.99 2.86
CA LEU A 77 14.74 -15.89 2.19
C LEU A 77 14.95 -15.97 0.67
N LEU A 78 16.16 -16.29 0.22
CA LEU A 78 16.49 -16.49 -1.19
C LEU A 78 15.67 -17.64 -1.80
N PHE A 79 15.56 -18.76 -1.10
CA PHE A 79 14.73 -19.89 -1.54
C PHE A 79 13.26 -19.49 -1.64
N ARG A 80 12.73 -18.82 -0.61
CA ARG A 80 11.34 -18.31 -0.61
C ARG A 80 11.11 -17.35 -1.77
N PHE A 81 12.04 -16.44 -2.02
CA PHE A 81 11.96 -15.51 -3.14
C PHE A 81 11.97 -16.24 -4.50
N ALA A 82 12.84 -17.25 -4.66
CA ALA A 82 12.88 -18.06 -5.87
C ALA A 82 11.56 -18.83 -6.10
N MET A 83 10.98 -19.41 -5.04
CA MET A 83 9.70 -20.11 -5.11
C MET A 83 8.54 -19.17 -5.50
N VAL A 84 8.49 -17.97 -4.90
CA VAL A 84 7.47 -16.97 -5.26
C VAL A 84 7.65 -16.50 -6.70
N LYS A 85 8.89 -16.28 -7.15
CA LYS A 85 9.16 -15.92 -8.54
C LYS A 85 8.77 -17.03 -9.53
N LEU A 86 8.95 -18.29 -9.14
CA LEU A 86 8.54 -19.45 -9.94
C LEU A 86 7.00 -19.56 -10.05
N SER A 87 6.26 -19.17 -9.02
CA SER A 87 4.79 -19.18 -9.02
C SER A 87 4.16 -18.15 -9.95
N ARG A 88 4.95 -17.21 -10.50
CA ARG A 88 4.50 -16.10 -11.36
C ARG A 88 3.43 -15.21 -10.74
N VAL A 89 3.24 -15.28 -9.43
CA VAL A 89 2.33 -14.39 -8.71
C VAL A 89 3.05 -13.08 -8.41
N SER A 90 2.50 -11.98 -8.90
CA SER A 90 3.01 -10.62 -8.67
C SER A 90 1.84 -9.68 -8.42
N ILE A 91 2.13 -8.47 -7.92
CA ILE A 91 1.11 -7.45 -7.75
C ILE A 91 0.47 -7.10 -9.11
N GLY A 92 1.29 -7.06 -10.18
CA GLY A 92 0.79 -6.84 -11.54
C GLY A 92 -0.21 -7.90 -12.00
N THR A 93 0.08 -9.20 -11.75
CA THR A 93 -0.86 -10.28 -12.11
C THR A 93 -2.13 -10.26 -11.28
N LEU A 94 -2.08 -9.80 -10.02
CA LEU A 94 -3.28 -9.61 -9.20
C LEU A 94 -4.13 -8.44 -9.72
N ALA A 95 -3.49 -7.33 -10.10
CA ALA A 95 -4.17 -6.18 -10.68
C ALA A 95 -4.88 -6.54 -11.99
N GLU A 96 -4.18 -7.27 -12.87
CA GLU A 96 -4.74 -7.76 -14.14
C GLU A 96 -5.98 -8.63 -13.91
N LYS A 97 -5.90 -9.60 -12.98
CA LYS A 97 -7.06 -10.44 -12.60
C LYS A 97 -8.21 -9.64 -12.02
N ALA A 98 -7.92 -8.54 -11.32
CA ALA A 98 -8.92 -7.64 -10.77
C ALA A 98 -9.51 -6.68 -11.81
N GLY A 99 -8.98 -6.66 -13.04
CA GLY A 99 -9.36 -5.73 -14.12
C GLY A 99 -8.81 -4.32 -13.90
N VAL A 100 -7.72 -4.18 -13.12
CA VAL A 100 -7.09 -2.89 -12.81
C VAL A 100 -5.88 -2.68 -13.71
N PRO A 101 -5.84 -1.61 -14.54
CA PRO A 101 -4.76 -1.37 -15.47
C PRO A 101 -3.46 -0.99 -14.76
N LEU A 102 -2.32 -1.45 -15.32
CA LEU A 102 -1.00 -1.00 -14.90
C LEU A 102 -0.68 0.37 -15.54
N ILE A 103 -0.23 1.31 -14.72
CA ILE A 103 0.17 2.64 -15.16
C ILE A 103 1.70 2.73 -15.05
N PRO A 104 2.42 2.68 -16.17
CA PRO A 104 3.88 2.70 -16.13
C PRO A 104 4.40 4.04 -15.64
N ALA A 105 5.40 3.99 -14.75
CA ALA A 105 6.17 5.14 -14.29
C ALA A 105 7.63 4.74 -14.12
N THR A 106 8.52 5.67 -14.37
CA THR A 106 9.95 5.58 -13.97
C THR A 106 10.17 6.24 -12.62
N SER A 107 9.32 7.20 -12.28
CA SER A 107 9.26 7.92 -11.01
C SER A 107 7.86 8.51 -10.86
N VAL A 108 7.33 8.46 -9.64
CA VAL A 108 6.05 9.13 -9.32
C VAL A 108 6.16 10.65 -9.37
N ASN A 109 7.38 11.18 -9.35
CA ASN A 109 7.66 12.61 -9.44
C ASN A 109 7.98 13.08 -10.86
N ASP A 110 7.94 12.19 -11.86
CA ASP A 110 8.14 12.55 -13.26
C ASP A 110 7.01 13.46 -13.76
N PRO A 111 7.31 14.59 -14.42
CA PRO A 111 6.30 15.51 -14.91
C PRO A 111 5.28 14.86 -15.84
N GLY A 112 5.73 13.99 -16.75
CA GLY A 112 4.82 13.31 -17.70
C GLY A 112 3.92 12.28 -16.98
N TYR A 113 4.41 11.63 -15.92
CA TYR A 113 3.56 10.80 -15.06
C TYR A 113 2.51 11.63 -14.33
N ILE A 114 2.91 12.76 -13.73
CA ILE A 114 2.01 13.66 -13.00
C ILE A 114 0.91 14.20 -13.91
N GLU A 115 1.23 14.56 -15.15
CA GLU A 115 0.23 14.99 -16.12
C GLU A 115 -0.78 13.89 -16.44
N ARG A 116 -0.33 12.65 -16.65
CA ARG A 116 -1.23 11.50 -16.84
C ARG A 116 -2.14 11.27 -15.63
N VAL A 117 -1.59 11.33 -14.42
CA VAL A 117 -2.37 11.20 -13.19
C VAL A 117 -3.44 12.29 -13.10
N ARG A 118 -3.09 13.54 -13.37
CA ARG A 118 -4.05 14.66 -13.37
C ARG A 118 -5.15 14.50 -14.41
N ALA A 119 -4.80 14.01 -15.61
CA ALA A 119 -5.78 13.73 -16.66
C ALA A 119 -6.78 12.63 -16.24
N MET A 120 -6.35 11.68 -15.42
CA MET A 120 -7.21 10.64 -14.84
C MET A 120 -8.16 11.18 -13.76
N LYS A 121 -7.91 12.36 -13.21
CA LYS A 121 -8.71 13.01 -12.15
C LYS A 121 -9.00 12.07 -10.97
N PRO A 122 -7.99 11.52 -10.28
CA PRO A 122 -8.22 10.73 -9.09
C PRO A 122 -8.80 11.59 -7.97
N ASP A 123 -9.68 10.99 -7.18
CA ASP A 123 -10.11 11.60 -5.92
C ASP A 123 -9.03 11.43 -4.86
N VAL A 124 -8.42 10.27 -4.80
CA VAL A 124 -7.36 9.96 -3.83
C VAL A 124 -6.27 9.09 -4.47
N ILE A 125 -5.02 9.35 -4.10
CA ILE A 125 -3.88 8.47 -4.41
C ILE A 125 -3.53 7.70 -3.14
N VAL A 126 -3.51 6.38 -3.24
CA VAL A 126 -3.16 5.46 -2.14
C VAL A 126 -1.74 4.95 -2.34
N SER A 127 -0.86 5.25 -1.40
CA SER A 127 0.50 4.74 -1.34
C SER A 127 0.56 3.50 -0.44
N VAL A 128 1.14 2.42 -0.95
CA VAL A 128 1.39 1.18 -0.21
C VAL A 128 2.85 0.80 -0.38
N ALA A 129 3.69 1.14 0.58
CA ALA A 129 5.12 0.90 0.51
C ALA A 129 5.78 1.45 -0.76
N ALA A 130 5.32 2.61 -1.26
CA ALA A 130 5.97 3.26 -2.41
C ALA A 130 7.41 3.63 -2.05
N PRO A 131 8.40 3.34 -2.93
CA PRO A 131 9.81 3.49 -2.60
C PRO A 131 10.29 4.95 -2.68
N GLU A 132 9.51 5.85 -3.29
CA GLU A 132 9.86 7.26 -3.45
C GLU A 132 9.10 8.18 -2.50
N ILE A 133 9.75 9.26 -2.09
CA ILE A 133 9.08 10.37 -1.39
C ILE A 133 8.28 11.17 -2.41
N PHE A 134 7.00 11.33 -2.15
CA PHE A 134 6.09 12.13 -3.00
C PHE A 134 6.38 13.62 -2.79
N LYS A 135 6.72 14.30 -3.88
CA LYS A 135 6.93 15.75 -3.90
C LYS A 135 5.60 16.50 -4.07
N LYS A 136 5.64 17.80 -3.81
CA LYS A 136 4.46 18.69 -3.85
C LYS A 136 3.57 18.51 -5.07
N ALA A 137 4.16 18.29 -6.26
CA ALA A 137 3.39 18.22 -7.50
C ALA A 137 2.48 16.98 -7.60
N ILE A 138 2.95 15.81 -7.15
CA ILE A 138 2.14 14.57 -7.11
C ILE A 138 1.19 14.60 -5.92
N LEU A 139 1.59 15.12 -4.75
CA LEU A 139 0.71 15.28 -3.58
C LEU A 139 -0.54 16.13 -3.90
N ALA A 140 -0.40 17.12 -4.81
CA ALA A 140 -1.48 18.00 -5.25
C ALA A 140 -2.23 17.46 -6.49
N SER A 141 -2.04 16.20 -6.89
CA SER A 141 -2.62 15.67 -8.13
C SER A 141 -3.94 14.93 -7.95
N ALA A 142 -4.42 14.79 -6.71
CA ALA A 142 -5.71 14.21 -6.38
C ALA A 142 -6.56 15.19 -5.57
N ARG A 143 -7.88 15.12 -5.72
CA ARG A 143 -8.83 16.04 -5.08
C ARG A 143 -8.80 15.99 -3.56
N LEU A 144 -8.68 14.78 -2.98
CA LEU A 144 -8.59 14.52 -1.55
C LEU A 144 -7.13 14.28 -1.09
N GLY A 145 -6.15 14.53 -2.00
CA GLY A 145 -4.74 14.34 -1.71
C GLY A 145 -4.28 12.89 -1.78
N CYS A 146 -3.19 12.60 -1.09
CA CYS A 146 -2.56 11.30 -1.05
C CYS A 146 -2.63 10.72 0.37
N VAL A 147 -2.90 9.44 0.49
CA VAL A 147 -2.90 8.70 1.76
C VAL A 147 -1.89 7.56 1.71
N ASN A 148 -1.24 7.28 2.83
CA ASN A 148 -0.29 6.20 2.95
C ASN A 148 -0.69 5.24 4.07
N ILE A 149 -0.37 3.96 3.86
CA ILE A 149 -0.48 2.97 4.93
C ILE A 149 0.89 2.69 5.51
N HIS A 150 1.00 2.92 6.82
CA HIS A 150 2.21 2.73 7.59
C HIS A 150 2.02 1.57 8.57
N SER A 151 2.99 0.62 8.59
CA SER A 151 2.90 -0.58 9.43
C SER A 151 3.38 -0.34 10.87
N GLY A 152 3.03 0.80 11.45
CA GLY A 152 3.41 1.20 12.81
C GLY A 152 2.51 2.28 13.37
N ARG A 153 2.55 2.44 14.69
CA ARG A 153 1.86 3.52 15.40
C ARG A 153 2.55 4.85 15.13
N LEU A 154 1.85 5.76 14.44
CA LEU A 154 2.33 7.14 14.28
C LEU A 154 1.87 8.02 15.46
N PRO A 155 2.67 8.99 15.86
CA PRO A 155 3.97 9.40 15.33
C PRO A 155 5.17 8.63 15.90
N LYS A 156 4.98 7.62 16.76
CA LYS A 156 6.06 6.92 17.50
C LYS A 156 7.04 6.20 16.58
N TYR A 157 6.52 5.42 15.63
CA TYR A 157 7.33 4.55 14.78
C TYR A 157 7.40 5.06 13.33
N ARG A 158 7.87 6.30 13.12
CA ARG A 158 8.12 6.85 11.78
C ARG A 158 9.30 6.19 11.10
N GLY A 159 9.27 6.12 9.78
CA GLY A 159 10.39 5.63 8.97
C GLY A 159 10.37 4.13 8.73
N MET A 160 11.56 3.54 8.60
CA MET A 160 11.71 2.16 8.14
C MET A 160 11.49 1.12 9.24
N MET A 161 11.00 -0.07 8.85
CA MET A 161 10.89 -1.26 9.70
C MET A 161 10.02 -1.09 10.97
N PRO A 162 8.87 -0.40 10.93
CA PRO A 162 8.08 -0.12 12.14
C PRO A 162 7.64 -1.38 12.88
N ASN A 163 7.34 -2.48 12.17
CA ASN A 163 7.00 -3.76 12.79
C ASN A 163 8.15 -4.33 13.63
N PHE A 164 9.39 -4.15 13.16
CA PHE A 164 10.58 -4.59 13.92
C PHE A 164 10.69 -3.81 15.22
N TRP A 165 10.52 -2.50 15.19
CA TRP A 165 10.61 -1.66 16.38
C TRP A 165 9.51 -1.96 17.39
N GLN A 166 8.26 -2.18 16.94
CA GLN A 166 7.16 -2.57 17.81
C GLN A 166 7.45 -3.90 18.56
N LEU A 167 8.00 -4.90 17.84
CA LEU A 167 8.40 -6.16 18.45
C LEU A 167 9.58 -5.99 19.41
N LEU A 168 10.61 -5.24 19.02
CA LEU A 168 11.81 -5.02 19.81
C LEU A 168 11.51 -4.29 21.13
N GLU A 169 10.59 -3.31 21.09
CA GLU A 169 10.17 -2.56 22.26
C GLU A 169 9.15 -3.31 23.15
N GLY A 170 8.75 -4.51 22.75
CA GLY A 170 7.84 -5.35 23.56
C GLY A 170 6.41 -4.80 23.59
N GLU A 171 5.95 -4.15 22.49
CA GLU A 171 4.55 -3.72 22.41
C GLU A 171 3.61 -4.92 22.52
N GLN A 172 2.48 -4.73 23.18
CA GLN A 172 1.45 -5.77 23.28
C GLN A 172 0.58 -5.88 22.01
N PHE A 173 0.56 -4.83 21.23
CA PHE A 173 -0.22 -4.73 19.98
C PHE A 173 0.66 -4.22 18.85
N ALA A 174 0.54 -4.84 17.69
CA ALA A 174 1.02 -4.23 16.45
C ALA A 174 -0.04 -3.25 15.94
N THR A 175 0.40 -2.05 15.60
CA THR A 175 -0.47 -0.99 15.09
C THR A 175 -0.20 -0.75 13.62
N VAL A 176 -1.25 -0.57 12.85
CA VAL A 176 -1.22 -0.07 11.48
C VAL A 176 -1.89 1.28 11.43
N THR A 177 -1.33 2.24 10.73
CA THR A 177 -1.84 3.61 10.61
C THR A 177 -2.08 3.96 9.15
N VAL A 178 -3.26 4.49 8.82
CA VAL A 178 -3.49 5.23 7.57
C VAL A 178 -3.42 6.71 7.88
N HIS A 179 -2.63 7.45 7.12
CA HIS A 179 -2.40 8.86 7.31
C HIS A 179 -2.34 9.62 5.99
N GLU A 180 -2.61 10.91 6.02
CA GLU A 180 -2.35 11.79 4.89
C GLU A 180 -0.85 11.85 4.59
N MET A 181 -0.50 11.98 3.33
CA MET A 181 0.88 12.17 2.93
C MET A 181 1.23 13.66 2.90
N ALA A 182 2.41 13.98 3.41
CA ALA A 182 3.02 15.31 3.38
C ALA A 182 4.43 15.19 2.80
N GLU A 183 5.06 16.33 2.49
CA GLU A 183 6.44 16.34 1.99
C GLU A 183 7.43 15.75 3.01
N LYS A 184 7.10 15.87 4.31
CA LYS A 184 7.89 15.23 5.38
C LYS A 184 7.39 13.83 5.62
N LEU A 185 8.32 12.87 5.66
CA LEU A 185 8.03 11.44 5.82
C LEU A 185 7.19 11.17 7.08
N ASP A 186 6.10 10.43 6.91
CA ASP A 186 5.17 9.95 7.94
C ASP A 186 4.69 11.05 8.92
N ALA A 187 4.51 12.29 8.42
CA ALA A 187 4.18 13.45 9.23
C ALA A 187 2.79 14.05 8.99
N GLY A 188 2.03 13.49 8.06
CA GLY A 188 0.65 13.91 7.79
C GLY A 188 -0.33 13.51 8.90
N ALA A 189 -1.54 14.06 8.83
CA ALA A 189 -2.60 13.77 9.79
C ALA A 189 -2.97 12.28 9.77
N VAL A 190 -3.12 11.66 10.93
CA VAL A 190 -3.62 10.29 11.07
C VAL A 190 -5.11 10.30 10.79
N LEU A 191 -5.53 9.47 9.84
CA LEU A 191 -6.93 9.30 9.47
C LEU A 191 -7.59 8.19 10.29
N ASP A 192 -6.90 7.06 10.43
CA ASP A 192 -7.42 5.92 11.20
C ASP A 192 -6.27 4.96 11.58
N THR A 193 -6.50 4.15 12.60
CA THR A 193 -5.57 3.12 13.08
C THR A 193 -6.28 1.80 13.33
N LEU A 194 -5.51 0.71 13.22
CA LEU A 194 -5.96 -0.61 13.59
C LEU A 194 -4.87 -1.29 14.41
N GLU A 195 -5.28 -1.96 15.48
CA GLU A 195 -4.38 -2.70 16.35
C GLU A 195 -4.78 -4.18 16.38
N PHE A 196 -3.78 -5.07 16.41
CA PHE A 196 -4.00 -6.48 16.66
C PHE A 196 -2.99 -7.01 17.67
N PRO A 197 -3.36 -7.98 18.52
CA PRO A 197 -2.50 -8.44 19.60
C PRO A 197 -1.25 -9.16 19.07
N LEU A 198 -0.10 -8.81 19.61
CA LEU A 198 1.13 -9.56 19.46
C LEU A 198 1.13 -10.72 20.47
N ARG A 199 1.57 -11.90 20.03
CA ARG A 199 1.69 -13.11 20.85
C ARG A 199 3.12 -13.30 21.26
N ASP A 200 3.34 -13.97 22.37
CA ASP A 200 4.67 -14.45 22.73
C ASP A 200 5.24 -15.28 21.56
N HIS A 201 6.49 -15.00 21.20
CA HIS A 201 7.19 -15.66 20.08
C HIS A 201 6.66 -15.38 18.66
N ASP A 202 5.87 -14.32 18.45
CA ASP A 202 5.53 -13.90 17.11
C ASP A 202 6.79 -13.55 16.29
N SER A 203 6.91 -14.15 15.13
CA SER A 203 8.00 -13.80 14.21
C SER A 203 7.74 -12.48 13.51
N LEU A 204 8.80 -11.76 13.18
CA LEU A 204 8.70 -10.53 12.36
C LEU A 204 7.98 -10.81 11.03
N ASP A 205 8.22 -11.97 10.40
CA ASP A 205 7.55 -12.40 9.16
C ASP A 205 6.03 -12.47 9.32
N ARG A 206 5.53 -13.06 10.43
CA ARG A 206 4.10 -13.11 10.73
C ARG A 206 3.54 -11.71 10.92
N VAL A 207 4.20 -10.89 11.75
CA VAL A 207 3.72 -9.53 12.05
C VAL A 207 3.65 -8.67 10.79
N ILE A 208 4.68 -8.69 9.93
CA ILE A 208 4.65 -7.98 8.65
C ILE A 208 3.48 -8.48 7.78
N THR A 209 3.29 -9.80 7.69
CA THR A 209 2.21 -10.40 6.89
C THR A 209 0.84 -9.93 7.37
N GLU A 210 0.58 -9.99 8.68
CA GLU A 210 -0.70 -9.57 9.24
C GLU A 210 -0.92 -8.06 9.16
N THR A 211 0.11 -7.24 9.38
CA THR A 211 -0.02 -5.78 9.19
C THR A 211 -0.36 -5.40 7.76
N LYS A 212 0.10 -6.15 6.75
CA LYS A 212 -0.28 -5.91 5.36
C LYS A 212 -1.74 -6.29 5.09
N ARG A 213 -2.21 -7.42 5.62
CA ARG A 213 -3.60 -7.86 5.48
C ARG A 213 -4.58 -6.93 6.18
N GLU A 214 -4.34 -6.68 7.46
CA GLU A 214 -5.18 -5.78 8.25
C GLU A 214 -5.10 -4.33 7.74
N GLY A 215 -3.94 -3.94 7.23
CA GLY A 215 -3.76 -2.67 6.56
C GLY A 215 -4.63 -2.50 5.32
N ALA A 216 -4.85 -3.55 4.54
CA ALA A 216 -5.77 -3.48 3.40
C ALA A 216 -7.22 -3.23 3.87
N ARG A 217 -7.67 -3.90 4.92
CA ARG A 217 -9.00 -3.69 5.51
C ARG A 217 -9.16 -2.29 6.09
N LEU A 218 -8.14 -1.82 6.80
CA LEU A 218 -8.08 -0.45 7.31
C LEU A 218 -8.16 0.58 6.19
N MET A 219 -7.40 0.39 5.10
CA MET A 219 -7.44 1.28 3.94
C MET A 219 -8.82 1.30 3.29
N ILE A 220 -9.48 0.14 3.13
CA ILE A 220 -10.85 0.07 2.61
C ILE A 220 -11.81 0.86 3.51
N ARG A 221 -11.65 0.78 4.83
CA ARG A 221 -12.47 1.53 5.80
C ARG A 221 -12.28 3.04 5.65
N VAL A 222 -11.04 3.49 5.56
CA VAL A 222 -10.71 4.91 5.33
C VAL A 222 -11.27 5.41 3.99
N LEU A 223 -11.12 4.63 2.92
CA LEU A 223 -11.66 5.00 1.61
C LEU A 223 -13.19 5.11 1.62
N LYS A 224 -13.88 4.27 2.40
CA LYS A 224 -15.34 4.40 2.61
C LYS A 224 -15.71 5.70 3.31
N SER A 225 -14.96 6.07 4.35
CA SER A 225 -15.17 7.36 5.04
C SER A 225 -14.94 8.55 4.10
N LEU A 226 -13.85 8.51 3.31
CA LEU A 226 -13.58 9.55 2.30
C LEU A 226 -14.68 9.63 1.22
N ALA A 227 -15.23 8.49 0.80
CA ALA A 227 -16.34 8.46 -0.16
C ALA A 227 -17.64 9.04 0.43
N ALA A 228 -17.85 8.87 1.73
CA ALA A 228 -19.00 9.44 2.46
C ALA A 228 -18.81 10.91 2.85
N GLY A 229 -17.59 11.47 2.70
CA GLY A 229 -17.26 12.84 3.11
C GLY A 229 -17.11 13.03 4.62
N THR A 230 -16.77 11.96 5.34
CA THR A 230 -16.58 11.91 6.79
C THR A 230 -15.16 11.56 7.18
#